data_46b80b593eda4c8234a56265efcf7386
#
_entry.id   46b80b593eda4c8234a56265efcf7386
#
_cell.length_a   1.000
_cell.length_b   1.000
_cell.length_c   1.000
_cell.angle_alpha   90.00
_cell.angle_beta   90.00
_cell.angle_gamma   90.00
#
_symmetry.space_group_name_H-M   'P 1'
#
loop_
_entity.id
_entity.type
_entity.pdbx_description
1 polymer ?
#
loop_
_entity_poly.entity_id
_entity_poly.type
_entity_poly.pdbx_seq_one_letter_code
_entity_poly.pdbx_strand_id
1 'polypeptide(L)'
;MRISTLGYSIKQGVKNIGRNKMFSIASMATMAACIFLFGVFFSIVINFRYIVDKAEEGVAITVLFDADATDEQIKEIGEKLKSRDDVAEVKYISAEQAWEDFQKDYFGEDNADAAAGFEGDNPLIDSDNYEVYLKSVETQADLVKYAEGLDGVRQVNKSDVVADALGNVNVLIAYVSGGIILILLAVSIFLISNTVTMGITIRREEIAIMKYIGAKDFFVRAPFIVEGIFIGLIGAAVPLVALYFA
;
A
#
# COMPACT_ATOMS: atom_id res chain seq x y z
N MET A 1 -40.07 2.38 -15.18
CA MET A 1 -40.51 1.45 -14.09
C MET A 1 -41.58 2.15 -13.29
N ARG A 2 -42.72 1.49 -13.01
CA ARG A 2 -43.72 2.07 -12.11
C ARG A 2 -43.22 1.91 -10.66
N ILE A 3 -43.37 2.94 -9.84
CA ILE A 3 -42.94 2.96 -8.40
C ILE A 3 -43.54 1.77 -7.64
N SER A 4 -44.74 1.33 -8.03
CA SER A 4 -45.41 0.14 -7.49
C SER A 4 -44.66 -1.18 -7.70
N THR A 5 -43.93 -1.32 -8.82
CA THR A 5 -43.13 -2.52 -9.14
C THR A 5 -41.86 -2.58 -8.26
N LEU A 6 -41.25 -1.44 -7.97
CA LEU A 6 -40.10 -1.34 -7.07
C LEU A 6 -40.49 -1.71 -5.63
N GLY A 7 -41.59 -1.13 -5.13
CA GLY A 7 -42.10 -1.46 -3.80
C GLY A 7 -42.47 -2.94 -3.63
N TYR A 8 -43.05 -3.54 -4.65
CA TYR A 8 -43.34 -4.99 -4.67
C TYR A 8 -42.02 -5.80 -4.61
N SER A 9 -41.06 -5.47 -5.45
CA SER A 9 -39.77 -6.20 -5.51
C SER A 9 -39.00 -6.11 -4.17
N ILE A 10 -39.00 -4.96 -3.52
CA ILE A 10 -38.36 -4.76 -2.21
C ILE A 10 -39.09 -5.62 -1.14
N LYS A 11 -40.41 -5.49 -1.04
CA LYS A 11 -41.21 -6.26 -0.10
C LYS A 11 -41.03 -7.76 -0.27
N GLN A 12 -41.01 -8.22 -1.53
CA GLN A 12 -40.83 -9.63 -1.85
C GLN A 12 -39.41 -10.10 -1.58
N GLY A 13 -38.39 -9.31 -1.88
CA GLY A 13 -36.99 -9.62 -1.60
C GLY A 13 -36.74 -9.81 -0.10
N VAL A 14 -37.22 -8.88 0.74
CA VAL A 14 -37.09 -8.97 2.22
C VAL A 14 -37.86 -10.16 2.76
N LYS A 15 -39.11 -10.41 2.29
CA LYS A 15 -39.90 -11.56 2.68
C LYS A 15 -39.21 -12.89 2.33
N ASN A 16 -38.47 -12.91 1.24
CA ASN A 16 -37.76 -14.09 0.78
C ASN A 16 -36.63 -14.47 1.73
N ILE A 17 -35.85 -13.48 2.24
CA ILE A 17 -34.79 -13.70 3.25
C ILE A 17 -35.39 -14.40 4.48
N GLY A 18 -36.52 -13.92 4.97
CA GLY A 18 -37.23 -14.53 6.13
C GLY A 18 -37.81 -15.92 5.86
N ARG A 19 -38.22 -16.21 4.61
CA ARG A 19 -38.79 -17.51 4.23
C ARG A 19 -37.74 -18.61 4.11
N ASN A 20 -36.50 -18.23 3.72
CA ASN A 20 -35.40 -19.16 3.55
C ASN A 20 -34.18 -18.79 4.45
N LYS A 21 -34.48 -18.75 5.77
CA LYS A 21 -33.53 -18.25 6.78
C LYS A 21 -32.16 -18.94 6.75
N MET A 22 -32.14 -20.28 6.70
CA MET A 22 -30.92 -21.06 6.75
C MET A 22 -29.98 -20.71 5.56
N PHE A 23 -30.55 -20.63 4.36
CA PHE A 23 -29.81 -20.32 3.17
C PHE A 23 -29.29 -18.86 3.15
N SER A 24 -30.18 -17.92 3.54
CA SER A 24 -29.80 -16.50 3.60
C SER A 24 -28.71 -16.24 4.66
N ILE A 25 -28.77 -16.89 5.82
CA ILE A 25 -27.75 -16.81 6.87
C ILE A 25 -26.43 -17.41 6.37
N ALA A 26 -26.46 -18.59 5.73
CA ALA A 26 -25.25 -19.19 5.17
C ALA A 26 -24.58 -18.29 4.13
N SER A 27 -25.37 -17.69 3.24
CA SER A 27 -24.86 -16.74 2.24
C SER A 27 -24.27 -15.48 2.87
N MET A 28 -24.95 -14.89 3.85
CA MET A 28 -24.44 -13.74 4.60
C MET A 28 -23.16 -14.07 5.34
N ALA A 29 -23.08 -15.22 6.01
CA ALA A 29 -21.89 -15.66 6.75
C ALA A 29 -20.67 -15.86 5.79
N THR A 30 -20.91 -16.47 4.64
CA THR A 30 -19.85 -16.68 3.64
C THR A 30 -19.34 -15.35 3.07
N MET A 31 -20.25 -14.43 2.73
CA MET A 31 -19.87 -13.10 2.27
C MET A 31 -19.12 -12.31 3.36
N ALA A 32 -19.61 -12.39 4.60
CA ALA A 32 -18.94 -11.75 5.73
C ALA A 32 -17.52 -12.29 5.95
N ALA A 33 -17.33 -13.60 5.87
CA ALA A 33 -16.02 -14.22 5.98
C ALA A 33 -15.07 -13.76 4.86
N CYS A 34 -15.55 -13.71 3.61
CA CYS A 34 -14.73 -13.23 2.48
C CYS A 34 -14.34 -11.77 2.64
N ILE A 35 -15.27 -10.88 3.02
CA ILE A 35 -14.98 -9.46 3.21
C ILE A 35 -14.03 -9.26 4.40
N PHE A 36 -14.20 -10.03 5.47
CA PHE A 36 -13.31 -9.99 6.62
C PHE A 36 -11.88 -10.39 6.25
N LEU A 37 -11.72 -11.53 5.56
CA LEU A 37 -10.39 -11.98 5.10
C LEU A 37 -9.74 -10.98 4.14
N PHE A 38 -10.53 -10.40 3.24
CA PHE A 38 -10.04 -9.34 2.35
C PHE A 38 -9.56 -8.14 3.15
N GLY A 39 -10.34 -7.67 4.13
CA GLY A 39 -9.98 -6.51 4.94
C GLY A 39 -8.76 -6.73 5.81
N VAL A 40 -8.63 -7.92 6.44
CA VAL A 40 -7.44 -8.29 7.21
C VAL A 40 -6.20 -8.31 6.30
N PHE A 41 -6.31 -8.95 5.14
CA PHE A 41 -5.20 -8.99 4.19
C PHE A 41 -4.81 -7.60 3.69
N PHE A 42 -5.80 -6.77 3.35
CA PHE A 42 -5.59 -5.39 2.92
C PHE A 42 -4.91 -4.55 4.01
N SER A 43 -5.32 -4.73 5.27
CA SER A 43 -4.68 -4.10 6.43
C SER A 43 -3.21 -4.52 6.57
N ILE A 44 -2.90 -5.81 6.43
CA ILE A 44 -1.51 -6.31 6.47
C ILE A 44 -0.68 -5.67 5.37
N VAL A 45 -1.18 -5.60 4.14
CA VAL A 45 -0.45 -5.00 3.01
C VAL A 45 -0.17 -3.52 3.23
N ILE A 46 -1.15 -2.75 3.71
CA ILE A 46 -0.97 -1.31 3.99
C ILE A 46 0.07 -1.10 5.10
N ASN A 47 -0.03 -1.87 6.20
CA ASN A 47 0.94 -1.74 7.30
C ASN A 47 2.35 -2.15 6.87
N PHE A 48 2.47 -3.19 6.04
CA PHE A 48 3.77 -3.60 5.52
C PHE A 48 4.36 -2.54 4.58
N ARG A 49 3.54 -1.95 3.69
CA ARG A 49 3.98 -0.81 2.88
C ARG A 49 4.46 0.35 3.75
N TYR A 50 3.71 0.72 4.77
CA TYR A 50 4.12 1.78 5.68
C TYR A 50 5.49 1.52 6.32
N ILE A 51 5.79 0.26 6.69
CA ILE A 51 7.11 -0.11 7.24
C ILE A 51 8.19 0.05 6.18
N VAL A 52 7.94 -0.36 4.93
CA VAL A 52 8.89 -0.22 3.83
C VAL A 52 9.13 1.26 3.50
N ASP A 53 8.06 2.06 3.38
CA ASP A 53 8.16 3.50 3.13
C ASP A 53 8.99 4.20 4.23
N LYS A 54 8.79 3.82 5.49
CA LYS A 54 9.60 4.31 6.61
C LYS A 54 11.07 3.88 6.54
N ALA A 55 11.34 2.69 6.06
CA ALA A 55 12.71 2.23 5.83
C ALA A 55 13.36 3.00 4.67
N GLU A 56 12.61 3.32 3.61
CA GLU A 56 13.07 4.12 2.49
C GLU A 56 13.39 5.57 2.89
N GLU A 57 12.62 6.17 3.80
CA GLU A 57 12.89 7.52 4.32
C GLU A 57 14.27 7.63 5.00
N GLY A 58 14.81 6.51 5.49
CA GLY A 58 16.15 6.44 6.07
C GLY A 58 17.27 6.23 5.03
N VAL A 59 16.95 5.99 3.77
CA VAL A 59 17.95 5.81 2.73
C VAL A 59 18.38 7.17 2.17
N ALA A 60 19.64 7.50 2.37
CA ALA A 60 20.27 8.71 1.83
C ALA A 60 21.36 8.36 0.84
N ILE A 61 21.60 9.24 -0.11
CA ILE A 61 22.86 9.30 -0.87
C ILE A 61 23.73 10.39 -0.25
N THR A 62 25.04 10.18 -0.23
CA THR A 62 26.00 11.16 0.26
C THR A 62 26.67 11.82 -0.93
N VAL A 63 26.49 13.12 -1.07
CA VAL A 63 27.09 13.95 -2.13
C VAL A 63 28.30 14.67 -1.55
N LEU A 64 29.50 14.21 -1.89
CA LEU A 64 30.77 14.77 -1.45
C LEU A 64 31.21 15.88 -2.44
N PHE A 65 31.77 16.97 -1.91
CA PHE A 65 32.19 18.10 -2.71
C PHE A 65 33.66 17.96 -3.14
N ASP A 66 34.04 18.69 -4.19
CA ASP A 66 35.42 18.86 -4.54
C ASP A 66 36.16 19.65 -3.44
N ALA A 67 37.47 19.37 -3.25
CA ALA A 67 38.24 20.00 -2.20
C ALA A 67 38.44 21.53 -2.40
N ASP A 68 38.19 22.01 -3.62
CA ASP A 68 38.29 23.43 -4.02
C ASP A 68 36.90 24.05 -4.25
N ALA A 69 35.81 23.34 -3.89
CA ALA A 69 34.45 23.85 -4.01
C ALA A 69 34.24 25.05 -3.07
N THR A 70 33.70 26.14 -3.62
CA THR A 70 33.41 27.35 -2.84
C THR A 70 32.07 27.19 -2.08
N ASP A 71 31.90 27.93 -0.99
CA ASP A 71 30.64 27.97 -0.21
C ASP A 71 29.42 28.30 -1.09
N GLU A 72 29.61 29.16 -2.11
CA GLU A 72 28.56 29.53 -3.06
C GLU A 72 28.16 28.33 -3.94
N GLN A 73 29.18 27.55 -4.42
CA GLN A 73 28.90 26.33 -5.19
C GLN A 73 28.19 25.26 -4.35
N ILE A 74 28.65 25.04 -3.12
CA ILE A 74 28.00 24.10 -2.18
C ILE A 74 26.54 24.49 -1.96
N LYS A 75 26.27 25.78 -1.74
CA LYS A 75 24.90 26.26 -1.58
C LYS A 75 24.05 26.08 -2.83
N GLU A 76 24.61 26.35 -4.01
CA GLU A 76 23.91 26.15 -5.30
C GLU A 76 23.57 24.66 -5.53
N ILE A 77 24.51 23.75 -5.22
CA ILE A 77 24.27 22.30 -5.25
C ILE A 77 23.09 21.94 -4.34
N GLY A 78 23.09 22.45 -3.10
CA GLY A 78 22.00 22.20 -2.16
C GLY A 78 20.65 22.70 -2.65
N GLU A 79 20.58 23.89 -3.26
CA GLU A 79 19.35 24.43 -3.84
C GLU A 79 18.85 23.60 -5.03
N LYS A 80 19.76 23.19 -5.90
CA LYS A 80 19.44 22.30 -7.05
C LYS A 80 18.90 20.96 -6.60
N LEU A 81 19.51 20.33 -5.58
CA LEU A 81 19.05 19.06 -5.02
C LEU A 81 17.68 19.20 -4.34
N LYS A 82 17.47 20.27 -3.54
CA LYS A 82 16.18 20.56 -2.87
C LYS A 82 15.04 20.85 -3.84
N SER A 83 15.34 21.36 -5.04
CA SER A 83 14.32 21.71 -6.03
C SER A 83 13.73 20.50 -6.75
N ARG A 84 14.28 19.33 -6.57
CA ARG A 84 13.82 18.10 -7.23
C ARG A 84 12.63 17.48 -6.50
N ASP A 85 11.69 16.98 -7.27
CA ASP A 85 10.45 16.36 -6.74
C ASP A 85 10.70 14.99 -6.07
N ASP A 86 11.78 14.29 -6.41
CA ASP A 86 12.17 12.98 -5.89
C ASP A 86 12.98 13.04 -4.58
N VAL A 87 13.37 14.24 -4.16
CA VAL A 87 14.10 14.49 -2.92
C VAL A 87 13.13 14.80 -1.78
N ALA A 88 13.32 14.12 -0.65
CA ALA A 88 12.56 14.36 0.58
C ALA A 88 13.21 15.44 1.45
N GLU A 89 14.52 15.31 1.69
CA GLU A 89 15.31 16.21 2.53
C GLU A 89 16.75 16.30 2.04
N VAL A 90 17.39 17.45 2.24
CA VAL A 90 18.83 17.67 2.01
C VAL A 90 19.42 18.24 3.27
N LYS A 91 20.34 17.49 3.91
CA LYS A 91 21.00 17.85 5.14
C LYS A 91 22.49 18.06 4.90
N TYR A 92 23.01 19.23 5.26
CA TYR A 92 24.44 19.48 5.23
C TYR A 92 25.11 18.85 6.44
N ILE A 93 26.19 18.12 6.22
CA ILE A 93 27.02 17.49 7.25
C ILE A 93 28.43 18.04 7.08
N SER A 94 28.92 18.72 8.12
CA SER A 94 30.31 19.19 8.11
C SER A 94 31.28 18.03 8.35
N ALA A 95 32.53 18.22 7.97
CA ALA A 95 33.61 17.27 8.20
C ALA A 95 33.76 16.88 9.67
N GLU A 96 33.57 17.84 10.59
CA GLU A 96 33.60 17.58 12.03
C GLU A 96 32.42 16.70 12.45
N GLN A 97 31.23 17.02 11.99
CA GLN A 97 30.05 16.22 12.31
C GLN A 97 30.15 14.82 11.72
N ALA A 98 30.62 14.69 10.48
CA ALA A 98 30.83 13.40 9.84
C ALA A 98 31.81 12.53 10.62
N TRP A 99 32.86 13.15 11.19
CA TRP A 99 33.81 12.44 12.04
C TRP A 99 33.22 12.03 13.39
N GLU A 100 32.46 12.91 14.04
CA GLU A 100 31.76 12.58 15.29
C GLU A 100 30.76 11.43 15.11
N ASP A 101 29.99 11.46 14.04
CA ASP A 101 29.00 10.43 13.72
C ASP A 101 29.69 9.09 13.40
N PHE A 102 30.79 9.13 12.62
CA PHE A 102 31.60 7.95 12.33
C PHE A 102 32.20 7.34 13.61
N GLN A 103 32.71 8.17 14.53
CA GLN A 103 33.26 7.69 15.81
C GLN A 103 32.19 7.00 16.65
N LYS A 104 30.98 7.55 16.73
CA LYS A 104 29.87 6.95 17.49
C LYS A 104 29.42 5.61 16.89
N ASP A 105 29.31 5.54 15.57
CA ASP A 105 28.79 4.36 14.88
C ASP A 105 29.82 3.23 14.82
N TYR A 106 31.10 3.55 14.64
CA TYR A 106 32.16 2.56 14.42
C TYR A 106 32.84 2.09 15.70
N PHE A 107 33.11 3.03 16.60
CA PHE A 107 33.81 2.70 17.86
C PHE A 107 32.82 2.44 19.01
N GLY A 108 31.60 3.01 18.95
CA GLY A 108 30.61 2.87 20.01
C GLY A 108 31.11 3.40 21.37
N GLU A 109 30.25 3.27 22.39
CA GLU A 109 30.65 3.64 23.77
C GLU A 109 31.69 2.69 24.35
N ASP A 110 31.78 1.45 23.86
CA ASP A 110 32.66 0.39 24.42
C ASP A 110 34.11 0.45 23.89
N ASN A 111 34.40 1.18 22.80
CA ASN A 111 35.72 1.24 22.16
C ASN A 111 36.29 2.66 22.05
N ALA A 112 36.02 3.50 23.06
CA ALA A 112 36.54 4.88 23.11
C ALA A 112 38.08 4.95 23.05
N ASP A 113 38.77 3.92 23.55
CA ASP A 113 40.24 3.83 23.47
C ASP A 113 40.75 3.70 22.03
N ALA A 114 39.98 3.13 21.11
CA ALA A 114 40.34 3.04 19.71
C ALA A 114 40.19 4.40 18.98
N ALA A 115 39.22 5.23 19.40
CA ALA A 115 39.06 6.60 18.94
C ALA A 115 40.19 7.53 19.43
N ALA A 116 40.77 7.25 20.60
CA ALA A 116 41.90 8.02 21.18
C ALA A 116 43.17 8.00 20.27
N GLY A 117 43.32 7.00 19.41
CA GLY A 117 44.40 6.94 18.43
C GLY A 117 44.35 8.04 17.32
N PHE A 118 43.18 8.72 17.23
CA PHE A 118 42.94 9.82 16.27
C PHE A 118 42.75 11.17 16.97
N GLU A 119 43.15 11.29 18.26
CA GLU A 119 43.09 12.58 18.96
C GLU A 119 43.91 13.66 18.25
N GLY A 120 43.18 14.66 17.73
CA GLY A 120 43.74 15.81 17.02
C GLY A 120 43.94 15.64 15.53
N ASP A 121 43.63 14.47 14.94
CA ASP A 121 43.74 14.23 13.50
C ASP A 121 42.34 13.75 12.98
N ASN A 122 41.64 14.63 12.27
CA ASN A 122 40.36 14.27 11.62
C ASN A 122 40.66 13.74 10.20
N PRO A 123 40.56 12.42 9.98
CA PRO A 123 40.79 11.87 8.65
C PRO A 123 39.71 12.24 7.62
N LEU A 124 38.61 12.85 8.06
CA LEU A 124 37.47 13.29 7.23
C LEU A 124 37.47 14.82 7.01
N ILE A 125 38.60 15.51 7.19
CA ILE A 125 38.72 16.97 7.15
C ILE A 125 38.19 17.62 5.84
N ASP A 126 38.23 16.89 4.73
CA ASP A 126 37.75 17.33 3.41
C ASP A 126 36.45 16.54 2.99
N SER A 127 35.66 16.10 3.96
CA SER A 127 34.52 15.26 3.72
C SER A 127 33.19 15.95 4.04
N ASP A 128 33.15 17.28 3.91
CA ASP A 128 31.88 18.01 3.88
C ASP A 128 30.99 17.45 2.80
N ASN A 129 29.72 17.24 3.13
CA ASN A 129 28.81 16.58 2.20
C ASN A 129 27.36 17.00 2.40
N TYR A 130 26.52 16.68 1.43
CA TYR A 130 25.09 16.62 1.61
C TYR A 130 24.62 15.17 1.76
N GLU A 131 23.89 14.88 2.83
CA GLU A 131 23.02 13.72 2.89
C GLU A 131 21.69 14.07 2.24
N VAL A 132 21.37 13.38 1.15
CA VAL A 132 20.15 13.60 0.38
C VAL A 132 19.24 12.40 0.55
N TYR A 133 18.15 12.61 1.27
CA TYR A 133 17.13 11.60 1.53
C TYR A 133 16.14 11.55 0.37
N LEU A 134 15.81 10.35 -0.07
CA LEU A 134 14.90 10.12 -1.18
C LEU A 134 13.45 9.94 -0.69
N LYS A 135 12.48 10.29 -1.55
CA LYS A 135 11.08 9.90 -1.34
C LYS A 135 10.81 8.45 -1.71
N SER A 136 11.59 7.88 -2.63
CA SER A 136 11.54 6.48 -3.03
C SER A 136 12.91 6.05 -3.53
N VAL A 137 13.31 4.84 -3.17
CA VAL A 137 14.59 4.24 -3.62
C VAL A 137 14.63 3.97 -5.13
N GLU A 138 13.47 3.87 -5.78
CA GLU A 138 13.36 3.67 -7.23
C GLU A 138 13.99 4.83 -8.03
N THR A 139 14.02 6.04 -7.45
CA THR A 139 14.59 7.23 -8.10
C THR A 139 16.07 7.43 -7.80
N GLN A 140 16.69 6.55 -6.96
CA GLN A 140 18.09 6.71 -6.55
C GLN A 140 19.07 6.81 -7.72
N ALA A 141 18.90 5.93 -8.72
CA ALA A 141 19.82 5.91 -9.86
C ALA A 141 19.80 7.20 -10.68
N ASP A 142 18.61 7.78 -10.87
CA ASP A 142 18.43 9.04 -11.60
C ASP A 142 18.95 10.23 -10.78
N LEU A 143 18.73 10.24 -9.48
CA LEU A 143 19.25 11.27 -8.57
C LEU A 143 20.78 11.24 -8.51
N VAL A 144 21.39 10.06 -8.38
CA VAL A 144 22.84 9.89 -8.38
C VAL A 144 23.46 10.45 -9.67
N LYS A 145 22.91 10.03 -10.83
CA LYS A 145 23.39 10.52 -12.13
C LYS A 145 23.26 12.03 -12.29
N TYR A 146 22.18 12.61 -11.73
CA TYR A 146 22.00 14.06 -11.71
C TYR A 146 23.03 14.74 -10.83
N ALA A 147 23.23 14.25 -9.60
CA ALA A 147 24.17 14.82 -8.63
C ALA A 147 25.63 14.74 -9.13
N GLU A 148 26.03 13.61 -9.73
CA GLU A 148 27.37 13.44 -10.35
C GLU A 148 27.63 14.42 -11.52
N GLY A 149 26.56 14.94 -12.14
CA GLY A 149 26.68 15.94 -13.22
C GLY A 149 26.75 17.38 -12.74
N LEU A 150 26.69 17.66 -11.42
CA LEU A 150 26.79 19.02 -10.89
C LEU A 150 28.25 19.45 -10.71
N ASP A 151 28.56 20.67 -11.12
CA ASP A 151 29.90 21.25 -10.91
C ASP A 151 30.17 21.42 -9.40
N GLY A 152 31.36 20.95 -8.94
CA GLY A 152 31.77 20.98 -7.54
C GLY A 152 31.39 19.71 -6.76
N VAL A 153 30.81 18.69 -7.41
CA VAL A 153 30.59 17.37 -6.83
C VAL A 153 31.71 16.42 -7.20
N ARG A 154 32.45 15.97 -6.19
CA ARG A 154 33.56 15.01 -6.36
C ARG A 154 33.08 13.57 -6.54
N GLN A 155 32.12 13.18 -5.71
CA GLN A 155 31.64 11.78 -5.65
C GLN A 155 30.27 11.72 -5.03
N VAL A 156 29.46 10.78 -5.48
CA VAL A 156 28.18 10.43 -4.86
C VAL A 156 28.26 9.00 -4.35
N ASN A 157 28.16 8.86 -3.03
CA ASN A 157 28.08 7.54 -2.38
C ASN A 157 26.63 7.13 -2.22
N LYS A 158 26.35 5.87 -2.52
CA LYS A 158 24.99 5.28 -2.45
C LYS A 158 25.08 3.85 -1.92
N SER A 159 23.99 3.35 -1.42
CA SER A 159 23.87 1.94 -1.05
C SER A 159 22.99 1.20 -2.06
N ASP A 160 23.62 0.63 -3.10
CA ASP A 160 22.88 -0.17 -4.09
C ASP A 160 22.23 -1.40 -3.45
N VAL A 161 22.89 -2.01 -2.46
CA VAL A 161 22.37 -3.21 -1.78
C VAL A 161 21.07 -2.91 -1.05
N VAL A 162 20.98 -1.77 -0.36
CA VAL A 162 19.77 -1.37 0.36
C VAL A 162 18.67 -0.96 -0.62
N ALA A 163 19.01 -0.16 -1.63
CA ALA A 163 18.03 0.28 -2.62
C ALA A 163 17.44 -0.87 -3.42
N ASP A 164 18.29 -1.82 -3.87
CA ASP A 164 17.85 -3.01 -4.59
C ASP A 164 16.99 -3.93 -3.71
N ALA A 165 17.37 -4.08 -2.43
CA ALA A 165 16.57 -4.90 -1.49
C ALA A 165 15.18 -4.31 -1.28
N LEU A 166 15.07 -3.00 -1.01
CA LEU A 166 13.78 -2.31 -0.81
C LEU A 166 12.95 -2.26 -2.11
N GLY A 167 13.56 -1.98 -3.25
CA GLY A 167 12.91 -2.02 -4.55
C GLY A 167 12.33 -3.39 -4.89
N ASN A 168 13.08 -4.47 -4.62
CA ASN A 168 12.59 -5.84 -4.82
C ASN A 168 11.43 -6.18 -3.89
N VAL A 169 11.44 -5.68 -2.65
CA VAL A 169 10.32 -5.85 -1.70
C VAL A 169 9.07 -5.13 -2.22
N ASN A 170 9.17 -3.91 -2.73
CA ASN A 170 8.05 -3.18 -3.32
C ASN A 170 7.41 -3.93 -4.49
N VAL A 171 8.22 -4.45 -5.40
CA VAL A 171 7.78 -5.28 -6.53
C VAL A 171 7.07 -6.54 -6.03
N LEU A 172 7.64 -7.23 -5.03
CA LEU A 172 7.03 -8.42 -4.44
C LEU A 172 5.66 -8.11 -3.81
N ILE A 173 5.55 -7.02 -3.05
CA ILE A 173 4.28 -6.56 -2.46
C ILE A 173 3.24 -6.31 -3.55
N ALA A 174 3.62 -5.66 -4.65
CA ALA A 174 2.71 -5.36 -5.75
C ALA A 174 2.17 -6.64 -6.41
N TYR A 175 3.04 -7.61 -6.72
CA TYR A 175 2.62 -8.88 -7.33
C TYR A 175 1.77 -9.73 -6.40
N VAL A 176 2.18 -9.88 -5.13
CA VAL A 176 1.43 -10.67 -4.12
C VAL A 176 0.07 -10.05 -3.88
N SER A 177 0.02 -8.73 -3.69
CA SER A 177 -1.25 -8.00 -3.47
C SER A 177 -2.18 -8.11 -4.67
N GLY A 178 -1.66 -7.91 -5.89
CA GLY A 178 -2.41 -8.06 -7.13
C GLY A 178 -2.97 -9.48 -7.32
N GLY A 179 -2.15 -10.50 -7.05
CA GLY A 179 -2.56 -11.91 -7.10
C GLY A 179 -3.68 -12.23 -6.14
N ILE A 180 -3.56 -11.79 -4.88
CA ILE A 180 -4.58 -12.04 -3.86
C ILE A 180 -5.88 -11.29 -4.16
N ILE A 181 -5.81 -10.03 -4.61
CA ILE A 181 -7.00 -9.28 -5.04
C ILE A 181 -7.73 -10.02 -6.16
N LEU A 182 -7.01 -10.54 -7.14
CA LEU A 182 -7.57 -11.28 -8.26
C LEU A 182 -8.24 -12.58 -7.80
N ILE A 183 -7.60 -13.35 -6.92
CA ILE A 183 -8.17 -14.57 -6.34
C ILE A 183 -9.45 -14.25 -5.55
N LEU A 184 -9.41 -13.24 -4.67
CA LEU A 184 -10.56 -12.86 -3.86
C LEU A 184 -11.74 -12.36 -4.71
N LEU A 185 -11.45 -11.65 -5.80
CA LEU A 185 -12.46 -11.23 -6.78
C LEU A 185 -13.10 -12.43 -7.47
N ALA A 186 -12.30 -13.39 -7.91
CA ALA A 186 -12.81 -14.63 -8.53
C ALA A 186 -13.68 -15.44 -7.55
N VAL A 187 -13.24 -15.60 -6.31
CA VAL A 187 -13.99 -16.26 -5.24
C VAL A 187 -15.32 -15.54 -4.95
N SER A 188 -15.29 -14.20 -4.89
CA SER A 188 -16.50 -13.39 -4.66
C SER A 188 -17.52 -13.57 -5.79
N ILE A 189 -17.08 -13.53 -7.05
CA ILE A 189 -17.95 -13.77 -8.22
C ILE A 189 -18.54 -15.18 -8.15
N PHE A 190 -17.71 -16.18 -7.83
CA PHE A 190 -18.19 -17.58 -7.73
C PHE A 190 -19.24 -17.73 -6.63
N LEU A 191 -19.01 -17.17 -5.45
CA LEU A 191 -19.95 -17.23 -4.32
C LEU A 191 -21.27 -16.52 -4.63
N ILE A 192 -21.23 -15.33 -5.22
CA ILE A 192 -22.43 -14.59 -5.62
C ILE A 192 -23.20 -15.40 -6.66
N SER A 193 -22.52 -15.92 -7.68
CA SER A 193 -23.13 -16.74 -8.73
C SER A 193 -23.81 -17.99 -8.15
N ASN A 194 -23.13 -18.69 -7.26
CA ASN A 194 -23.68 -19.88 -6.59
C ASN A 194 -24.92 -19.54 -5.74
N THR A 195 -24.84 -18.44 -4.96
CA THR A 195 -25.97 -17.96 -4.15
C THR A 195 -27.20 -17.62 -4.98
N VAL A 196 -27.01 -16.89 -6.09
CA VAL A 196 -28.09 -16.52 -7.00
C VAL A 196 -28.69 -17.76 -7.69
N THR A 197 -27.84 -18.66 -8.18
CA THR A 197 -28.27 -19.91 -8.84
C THR A 197 -29.12 -20.77 -7.92
N MET A 198 -28.68 -20.93 -6.65
CA MET A 198 -29.42 -21.68 -5.67
C MET A 198 -30.79 -21.04 -5.35
N GLY A 199 -30.81 -19.71 -5.19
CA GLY A 199 -32.07 -18.95 -4.98
C GLY A 199 -33.08 -19.14 -6.11
N ILE A 200 -32.61 -19.15 -7.36
CA ILE A 200 -33.44 -19.41 -8.55
C ILE A 200 -33.93 -20.87 -8.57
N THR A 201 -33.05 -21.83 -8.25
CA THR A 201 -33.37 -23.25 -8.30
C THR A 201 -34.48 -23.61 -7.30
N ILE A 202 -34.42 -23.10 -6.07
CA ILE A 202 -35.41 -23.32 -5.02
C ILE A 202 -36.81 -22.80 -5.43
N ARG A 203 -36.87 -21.80 -6.34
CA ARG A 203 -38.11 -21.14 -6.76
C ARG A 203 -38.49 -21.38 -8.21
N ARG A 204 -37.96 -22.42 -8.79
CA ARG A 204 -38.16 -22.75 -10.21
C ARG A 204 -39.60 -22.83 -10.60
N GLU A 205 -40.46 -23.42 -9.73
CA GLU A 205 -41.90 -23.54 -9.98
C GLU A 205 -42.63 -22.19 -9.93
N GLU A 206 -42.33 -21.34 -8.93
CA GLU A 206 -42.90 -19.99 -8.86
C GLU A 206 -42.54 -19.15 -10.09
N ILE A 207 -41.29 -19.25 -10.54
CA ILE A 207 -40.77 -18.57 -11.74
C ILE A 207 -41.47 -19.07 -12.99
N ALA A 208 -41.68 -20.38 -13.11
CA ALA A 208 -42.39 -20.99 -14.23
C ALA A 208 -43.85 -20.48 -14.32
N ILE A 209 -44.58 -20.45 -13.22
CA ILE A 209 -45.93 -19.93 -13.15
C ILE A 209 -45.95 -18.45 -13.57
N MET A 210 -45.04 -17.61 -13.08
CA MET A 210 -44.98 -16.21 -13.47
C MET A 210 -44.71 -16.03 -14.98
N LYS A 211 -43.89 -16.89 -15.59
CA LYS A 211 -43.64 -16.87 -17.02
C LYS A 211 -44.86 -17.33 -17.84
N TYR A 212 -45.55 -18.34 -17.38
CA TYR A 212 -46.80 -18.81 -18.05
C TYR A 212 -47.88 -17.73 -18.10
N ILE A 213 -48.02 -16.89 -17.09
CA ILE A 213 -48.97 -15.77 -17.06
C ILE A 213 -48.43 -14.50 -17.81
N GLY A 214 -47.27 -14.60 -18.47
CA GLY A 214 -46.70 -13.52 -19.31
C GLY A 214 -45.88 -12.46 -18.59
N ALA A 215 -45.37 -12.76 -17.39
CA ALA A 215 -44.50 -11.84 -16.68
C ALA A 215 -43.18 -11.57 -17.44
N LYS A 216 -42.81 -10.31 -17.55
CA LYS A 216 -41.52 -9.90 -18.18
C LYS A 216 -40.34 -10.41 -17.34
N ASP A 217 -39.22 -10.79 -17.97
CA ASP A 217 -38.02 -11.31 -17.32
C ASP A 217 -37.49 -10.40 -16.21
N PHE A 218 -37.55 -9.10 -16.40
CA PHE A 218 -37.15 -8.13 -15.37
C PHE A 218 -38.02 -8.24 -14.10
N PHE A 219 -39.33 -8.41 -14.23
CA PHE A 219 -40.24 -8.54 -13.10
C PHE A 219 -39.97 -9.81 -12.31
N VAL A 220 -39.60 -10.89 -12.98
CA VAL A 220 -39.22 -12.16 -12.37
C VAL A 220 -37.90 -12.06 -11.63
N ARG A 221 -36.92 -11.35 -12.19
CA ARG A 221 -35.55 -11.23 -11.64
C ARG A 221 -35.42 -10.19 -10.53
N ALA A 222 -36.22 -9.13 -10.56
CA ALA A 222 -36.09 -8.00 -9.64
C ALA A 222 -36.13 -8.37 -8.14
N PRO A 223 -37.00 -9.26 -7.63
CA PRO A 223 -36.97 -9.67 -6.22
C PRO A 223 -35.68 -10.37 -5.81
N PHE A 224 -35.05 -11.17 -6.71
CA PHE A 224 -33.77 -11.86 -6.43
C PHE A 224 -32.60 -10.88 -6.37
N ILE A 225 -32.61 -9.86 -7.24
CA ILE A 225 -31.60 -8.79 -7.20
C ILE A 225 -31.69 -8.04 -5.88
N VAL A 226 -32.89 -7.69 -5.44
CA VAL A 226 -33.12 -7.01 -4.16
C VAL A 226 -32.69 -7.89 -2.98
N GLU A 227 -33.03 -9.18 -3.00
CA GLU A 227 -32.60 -10.16 -1.99
C GLU A 227 -31.06 -10.21 -1.91
N GLY A 228 -30.37 -10.30 -3.06
CA GLY A 228 -28.90 -10.30 -3.12
C GLY A 228 -28.26 -9.01 -2.57
N ILE A 229 -28.86 -7.85 -2.87
CA ILE A 229 -28.41 -6.56 -2.32
C ILE A 229 -28.52 -6.54 -0.78
N PHE A 230 -29.65 -6.97 -0.22
CA PHE A 230 -29.81 -7.00 1.24
C PHE A 230 -28.86 -8.01 1.91
N ILE A 231 -28.70 -9.20 1.35
CA ILE A 231 -27.74 -10.20 1.83
C ILE A 231 -26.32 -9.62 1.80
N GLY A 232 -25.97 -8.93 0.71
CA GLY A 232 -24.66 -8.27 0.56
C GLY A 232 -24.43 -7.17 1.58
N LEU A 233 -25.40 -6.28 1.76
CA LEU A 233 -25.30 -5.17 2.72
C LEU A 233 -25.17 -5.67 4.16
N ILE A 234 -26.02 -6.64 4.56
CA ILE A 234 -25.97 -7.20 5.91
C ILE A 234 -24.69 -8.01 6.12
N GLY A 235 -24.30 -8.83 5.12
CA GLY A 235 -23.06 -9.61 5.15
C GLY A 235 -21.80 -8.75 5.21
N ALA A 236 -21.81 -7.55 4.62
CA ALA A 236 -20.70 -6.63 4.67
C ALA A 236 -20.63 -5.80 5.96
N ALA A 237 -21.77 -5.49 6.57
CA ALA A 237 -21.83 -4.62 7.75
C ALA A 237 -21.05 -5.20 8.94
N VAL A 238 -21.17 -6.49 9.21
CA VAL A 238 -20.49 -7.15 10.34
C VAL A 238 -18.97 -7.11 10.22
N PRO A 239 -18.35 -7.55 9.10
CA PRO A 239 -16.90 -7.53 8.97
C PRO A 239 -16.34 -6.11 8.89
N LEU A 240 -17.04 -5.15 8.29
CA LEU A 240 -16.59 -3.76 8.24
C LEU A 240 -16.52 -3.13 9.64
N VAL A 241 -17.51 -3.41 10.49
CA VAL A 241 -17.49 -2.98 11.89
C VAL A 241 -16.35 -3.66 12.65
N ALA A 242 -16.16 -4.97 12.47
CA ALA A 242 -15.07 -5.69 13.11
C ALA A 242 -13.68 -5.15 12.70
N LEU A 243 -13.47 -4.85 11.42
CA LEU A 243 -12.24 -4.29 10.90
C LEU A 243 -11.98 -2.84 11.34
N TYR A 244 -13.04 -2.07 11.61
CA TYR A 244 -12.90 -0.71 12.13
C TYR A 244 -12.37 -0.69 13.56
N PHE A 245 -12.65 -1.72 14.37
CA PHE A 245 -12.19 -1.83 15.76
C PHE A 245 -10.91 -2.68 15.91
N ALA A 246 -10.41 -3.30 14.85
CA ALA A 246 -9.18 -4.10 14.85
C ALA A 246 -7.96 -3.24 14.54
#